data_4dba104014722ed5a139be29b1d6c315
#
_entry.id   4dba104014722ed5a139be29b1d6c315
#
_cell.length_a   1.000
_cell.length_b   1.000
_cell.length_c   1.000
_cell.angle_alpha   90.00
_cell.angle_beta   90.00
_cell.angle_gamma   90.00
#
_symmetry.space_group_name_H-M   'P 1'
#
loop_
_entity.id
_entity.type
_entity.pdbx_description
1 polymer ?
#
loop_
_entity_poly.entity_id
_entity_poly.type
_entity_poly.pdbx_seq_one_letter_code
_entity_poly.pdbx_strand_id
1 'polypeptide(L)'
;GLVGSEMCIRDSRMKGRHVKLASIPSMEEVDKERQRLDYRNRYVRVLKSTVYALVVVAAAAVLLATILLPVLQVSGDSMNPTLQNGDVLLLLKTDEMKTGDLCGFYWQNKLLLKRIIGGPGDVISIDRSGVVTVNGEVLEEPYVDELALGECDLKFPYQVPENRYFVMGDHRSTSIDSRSTVIGCVDKSQIVGKVFLRVWPLSRLSWVH
;
A
#
# COMPACT_ATOMS: atom_id res chain seq x y z
N GLY A 1 -35.20 13.80 -94.40
CA GLY A 1 -34.01 13.03 -94.19
C GLY A 1 -33.81 12.57 -92.77
N LEU A 2 -33.87 11.30 -92.60
CA LEU A 2 -33.61 10.66 -91.36
C LEU A 2 -32.15 10.13 -91.27
N VAL A 3 -31.37 10.58 -90.36
CA VAL A 3 -30.02 10.07 -90.10
C VAL A 3 -30.06 9.16 -88.86
N GLY A 4 -29.88 7.88 -89.09
CA GLY A 4 -29.70 6.90 -88.04
C GLY A 4 -28.33 7.02 -87.48
N SER A 5 -28.20 7.21 -86.12
CA SER A 5 -26.97 7.09 -85.40
C SER A 5 -26.86 5.67 -84.91
N GLU A 6 -25.97 4.90 -85.51
CA GLU A 6 -25.56 3.61 -85.03
C GLU A 6 -24.70 3.83 -83.77
N MET A 7 -25.24 3.40 -82.64
CA MET A 7 -24.51 3.38 -81.36
C MET A 7 -23.70 2.09 -81.27
N CYS A 8 -22.38 2.16 -81.49
CA CYS A 8 -21.45 1.08 -81.28
C CYS A 8 -21.45 0.67 -79.80
N ILE A 9 -22.10 -0.44 -79.56
CA ILE A 9 -21.94 -1.11 -78.22
C ILE A 9 -20.58 -1.79 -78.24
N ARG A 10 -19.66 -1.19 -77.49
CA ARG A 10 -18.34 -1.73 -77.24
C ARG A 10 -18.49 -2.92 -76.31
N ASP A 11 -18.36 -4.12 -76.85
CA ASP A 11 -18.42 -5.39 -76.14
C ASP A 11 -17.21 -5.51 -75.23
N SER A 12 -17.37 -5.08 -74.01
CA SER A 12 -16.36 -5.30 -72.97
C SER A 12 -16.50 -6.73 -72.46
N ARG A 13 -15.60 -7.59 -72.88
CA ARG A 13 -15.41 -8.93 -72.40
C ARG A 13 -15.28 -8.89 -70.86
N MET A 14 -16.40 -9.04 -70.18
CA MET A 14 -16.40 -9.40 -68.77
C MET A 14 -15.91 -10.83 -68.64
N LYS A 15 -14.67 -11.01 -68.14
CA LYS A 15 -14.14 -12.26 -67.68
C LYS A 15 -15.10 -12.78 -66.63
N GLY A 16 -15.93 -13.76 -66.91
CA GLY A 16 -16.88 -14.37 -66.00
C GLY A 16 -16.12 -14.95 -64.81
N ARG A 17 -16.19 -14.23 -63.68
CA ARG A 17 -15.94 -14.89 -62.39
C ARG A 17 -17.08 -15.87 -62.22
N HIS A 18 -16.78 -17.16 -62.38
CA HIS A 18 -17.68 -18.21 -61.89
C HIS A 18 -17.87 -18.01 -60.40
N VAL A 19 -18.91 -17.28 -60.04
CA VAL A 19 -19.42 -17.28 -58.67
C VAL A 19 -19.97 -18.69 -58.48
N LYS A 20 -19.22 -19.54 -57.73
CA LYS A 20 -19.77 -20.81 -57.27
C LYS A 20 -21.00 -20.43 -56.45
N LEU A 21 -22.19 -20.75 -56.98
CA LEU A 21 -23.41 -20.67 -56.17
C LEU A 21 -23.13 -21.52 -54.91
N ALA A 22 -22.95 -20.87 -53.80
CA ALA A 22 -22.89 -21.54 -52.52
C ALA A 22 -24.20 -22.31 -52.37
N SER A 23 -24.13 -23.62 -52.21
CA SER A 23 -25.31 -24.44 -51.97
C SER A 23 -26.08 -23.83 -50.79
N ILE A 24 -27.38 -23.58 -50.97
CA ILE A 24 -28.21 -23.06 -49.88
C ILE A 24 -28.12 -24.06 -48.74
N PRO A 25 -27.66 -23.63 -47.53
CA PRO A 25 -27.52 -24.55 -46.40
C PRO A 25 -28.87 -25.15 -46.02
N SER A 26 -28.88 -26.40 -45.60
CA SER A 26 -30.09 -27.05 -45.14
C SER A 26 -30.60 -26.37 -43.84
N MET A 27 -31.92 -26.43 -43.58
CA MET A 27 -32.49 -25.85 -42.37
C MET A 27 -31.84 -26.42 -41.11
N GLU A 28 -31.42 -27.68 -41.12
CA GLU A 28 -30.72 -28.34 -40.05
C GLU A 28 -29.31 -27.75 -39.78
N GLU A 29 -28.59 -27.40 -40.85
CA GLU A 29 -27.26 -26.76 -40.72
C GLU A 29 -27.37 -25.33 -40.16
N VAL A 30 -28.41 -24.61 -40.60
CA VAL A 30 -28.71 -23.26 -40.09
C VAL A 30 -29.05 -23.29 -38.61
N ASP A 31 -29.87 -24.24 -38.17
CA ASP A 31 -30.22 -24.38 -36.75
C ASP A 31 -29.03 -24.80 -35.88
N LYS A 32 -28.17 -25.68 -36.36
CA LYS A 32 -26.94 -26.06 -35.63
C LYS A 32 -26.00 -24.84 -35.50
N GLU A 33 -25.84 -24.04 -36.53
CA GLU A 33 -24.99 -22.87 -36.47
C GLU A 33 -25.60 -21.75 -35.60
N ARG A 34 -26.92 -21.58 -35.60
CA ARG A 34 -27.62 -20.72 -34.64
C ARG A 34 -27.38 -21.13 -33.20
N GLN A 35 -27.60 -22.39 -32.88
CA GLN A 35 -27.35 -22.91 -31.52
C GLN A 35 -25.89 -22.70 -31.08
N ARG A 36 -24.94 -22.92 -31.99
CA ARG A 36 -23.51 -22.68 -31.73
C ARG A 36 -23.21 -21.20 -31.48
N LEU A 37 -23.77 -20.31 -32.24
CA LEU A 37 -23.62 -18.86 -32.07
C LEU A 37 -24.29 -18.37 -30.79
N ASP A 38 -25.47 -18.86 -30.49
CA ASP A 38 -26.20 -18.50 -29.25
C ASP A 38 -25.46 -18.97 -28.01
N TYR A 39 -24.93 -20.21 -28.03
CA TYR A 39 -24.10 -20.73 -26.96
C TYR A 39 -22.84 -19.87 -26.76
N ARG A 40 -22.12 -19.54 -27.84
CA ARG A 40 -20.94 -18.66 -27.79
C ARG A 40 -21.26 -17.28 -27.28
N ASN A 41 -22.35 -16.69 -27.75
CA ASN A 41 -22.77 -15.35 -27.33
C ASN A 41 -23.18 -15.34 -25.84
N ARG A 42 -23.89 -16.38 -25.40
CA ARG A 42 -24.25 -16.56 -23.99
C ARG A 42 -23.01 -16.73 -23.12
N TYR A 43 -22.07 -17.56 -23.54
CA TYR A 43 -20.81 -17.77 -22.82
C TYR A 43 -20.00 -16.46 -22.72
N VAL A 44 -19.83 -15.74 -23.82
CA VAL A 44 -19.12 -14.46 -23.83
C VAL A 44 -19.81 -13.41 -22.96
N ARG A 45 -21.14 -13.39 -22.93
CA ARG A 45 -21.90 -12.48 -22.06
C ARG A 45 -21.70 -12.80 -20.59
N VAL A 46 -21.77 -14.07 -20.21
CA VAL A 46 -21.51 -14.52 -18.84
C VAL A 46 -20.08 -14.21 -18.45
N LEU A 47 -19.10 -14.54 -19.31
CA LEU A 47 -17.70 -14.24 -19.06
C LEU A 47 -17.45 -12.74 -18.84
N LYS A 48 -17.99 -11.89 -19.70
CA LYS A 48 -17.90 -10.43 -19.55
C LYS A 48 -18.51 -9.97 -18.21
N SER A 49 -19.70 -10.45 -17.87
CA SER A 49 -20.37 -10.11 -16.60
C SER A 49 -19.52 -10.51 -15.39
N THR A 50 -18.93 -11.72 -15.41
CA THR A 50 -18.05 -12.19 -14.35
C THR A 50 -16.79 -11.34 -14.23
N VAL A 51 -16.16 -11.01 -15.36
CA VAL A 51 -14.97 -10.15 -15.37
C VAL A 51 -15.30 -8.75 -14.82
N TYR A 52 -16.43 -8.15 -15.21
CA TYR A 52 -16.85 -6.87 -14.66
C TYR A 52 -17.08 -6.94 -13.16
N ALA A 53 -17.75 -7.98 -12.68
CA ALA A 53 -17.97 -8.17 -11.24
C ALA A 53 -16.64 -8.28 -10.47
N LEU A 54 -15.68 -9.06 -10.98
CA LEU A 54 -14.34 -9.18 -10.40
C LEU A 54 -13.59 -7.85 -10.38
N VAL A 55 -13.65 -7.08 -11.46
CA VAL A 55 -13.03 -5.74 -11.53
C VAL A 55 -13.64 -4.79 -10.50
N VAL A 56 -14.96 -4.78 -10.36
CA VAL A 56 -15.65 -3.92 -9.37
C VAL A 56 -15.25 -4.32 -7.95
N VAL A 57 -15.24 -5.61 -7.63
CA VAL A 57 -14.82 -6.10 -6.31
C VAL A 57 -13.36 -5.77 -6.03
N ALA A 58 -12.48 -5.97 -7.00
CA ALA A 58 -11.06 -5.61 -6.86
C ALA A 58 -10.87 -4.10 -6.65
N ALA A 59 -11.56 -3.26 -7.41
CA ALA A 59 -11.52 -1.81 -7.24
C ALA A 59 -12.01 -1.37 -5.85
N ALA A 60 -13.11 -1.93 -5.38
CA ALA A 60 -13.63 -1.65 -4.04
C ALA A 60 -12.64 -2.10 -2.95
N ALA A 61 -12.02 -3.28 -3.09
CA ALA A 61 -11.03 -3.78 -2.15
C ALA A 61 -9.79 -2.86 -2.09
N VAL A 62 -9.30 -2.38 -3.25
CA VAL A 62 -8.17 -1.44 -3.31
C VAL A 62 -8.53 -0.12 -2.64
N LEU A 63 -9.73 0.43 -2.91
CA LEU A 63 -10.19 1.67 -2.26
C LEU A 63 -10.27 1.53 -0.74
N LEU A 64 -10.83 0.43 -0.24
CA LEU A 64 -10.88 0.17 1.19
C LEU A 64 -9.47 0.01 1.78
N ALA A 65 -8.60 -0.72 1.12
CA ALA A 65 -7.22 -0.90 1.57
C ALA A 65 -6.47 0.44 1.67
N THR A 66 -6.60 1.33 0.69
CA THR A 66 -5.93 2.65 0.70
C THR A 66 -6.42 3.59 1.80
N ILE A 67 -7.68 3.42 2.24
CA ILE A 67 -8.25 4.22 3.34
C ILE A 67 -7.82 3.68 4.70
N LEU A 68 -7.74 2.35 4.84
CA LEU A 68 -7.50 1.68 6.13
C LEU A 68 -6.00 1.48 6.43
N LEU A 69 -5.17 1.39 5.39
CA LEU A 69 -3.75 1.07 5.48
C LEU A 69 -2.90 2.22 4.93
N PRO A 70 -2.60 3.25 5.75
CA PRO A 70 -1.64 4.28 5.35
C PRO A 70 -0.30 3.67 4.98
N VAL A 71 0.28 4.14 3.89
CA VAL A 71 1.60 3.72 3.40
C VAL A 71 2.61 4.81 3.72
N LEU A 72 3.75 4.42 4.28
CA LEU A 72 4.84 5.31 4.64
C LEU A 72 6.14 4.84 4.01
N GLN A 73 6.90 5.75 3.40
CA GLN A 73 8.28 5.50 3.02
C GLN A 73 9.23 6.05 4.08
N VAL A 74 10.14 5.21 4.55
CA VAL A 74 11.17 5.60 5.53
C VAL A 74 12.16 6.55 4.87
N SER A 75 12.43 7.68 5.54
CA SER A 75 13.45 8.64 5.15
C SER A 75 14.39 8.91 6.32
N GLY A 76 15.68 8.71 6.11
CA GLY A 76 16.72 8.85 7.13
C GLY A 76 17.05 7.55 7.87
N ASP A 77 17.98 7.66 8.81
CA ASP A 77 18.66 6.51 9.45
C ASP A 77 18.31 6.34 10.93
N SER A 78 17.39 7.15 11.46
CA SER A 78 17.05 7.15 12.89
C SER A 78 16.44 5.85 13.42
N MET A 79 16.01 4.96 12.52
CA MET A 79 15.42 3.65 12.85
C MET A 79 16.33 2.48 12.46
N ASN A 80 17.59 2.74 12.06
CA ASN A 80 18.57 1.69 11.86
C ASN A 80 18.85 0.97 13.19
N PRO A 81 19.06 -0.35 13.18
CA PRO A 81 19.10 -1.26 12.01
C PRO A 81 17.73 -1.81 11.60
N THR A 82 16.69 -1.62 12.42
CA THR A 82 15.37 -2.20 12.23
C THR A 82 14.77 -1.83 10.88
N LEU A 83 14.82 -0.54 10.53
CA LEU A 83 14.33 0.00 9.26
C LEU A 83 15.39 0.86 8.60
N GLN A 84 15.48 0.75 7.29
CA GLN A 84 16.47 1.49 6.49
C GLN A 84 15.80 2.51 5.59
N ASN A 85 16.57 3.51 5.22
CA ASN A 85 16.13 4.53 4.26
C ASN A 85 15.62 3.89 2.95
N GLY A 86 14.42 4.29 2.52
CA GLY A 86 13.77 3.74 1.33
C GLY A 86 12.83 2.57 1.57
N ASP A 87 12.77 2.00 2.79
CA ASP A 87 11.78 0.97 3.14
C ASP A 87 10.37 1.54 3.00
N VAL A 88 9.44 0.74 2.47
CA VAL A 88 8.01 1.09 2.40
C VAL A 88 7.24 0.24 3.38
N LEU A 89 6.50 0.90 4.23
CA LEU A 89 5.80 0.32 5.36
C LEU A 89 4.30 0.50 5.22
N LEU A 90 3.55 -0.48 5.67
CA LEU A 90 2.11 -0.36 5.92
C LEU A 90 1.87 -0.12 7.40
N LEU A 91 1.02 0.88 7.67
CA LEU A 91 0.57 1.20 9.01
C LEU A 91 -0.86 0.71 9.20
N LEU A 92 -1.18 0.30 10.41
CA LEU A 92 -2.54 -0.02 10.83
C LEU A 92 -3.01 1.09 11.78
N LYS A 93 -4.11 1.72 11.45
CA LYS A 93 -4.75 2.67 12.35
C LYS A 93 -5.34 1.91 13.54
N THR A 94 -4.78 2.12 14.71
CA THR A 94 -5.22 1.49 15.96
C THR A 94 -5.14 2.51 17.10
N ASP A 95 -6.02 2.37 18.04
CA ASP A 95 -6.03 3.15 19.28
C ASP A 95 -5.19 2.53 20.39
N GLU A 96 -4.78 1.29 20.23
CA GLU A 96 -3.95 0.56 21.18
C GLU A 96 -2.49 0.53 20.72
N MET A 97 -1.64 1.23 21.44
CA MET A 97 -0.19 1.24 21.27
C MET A 97 0.46 0.65 22.50
N LYS A 98 1.45 -0.20 22.30
CA LYS A 98 2.21 -0.85 23.39
C LYS A 98 3.68 -0.48 23.31
N THR A 99 4.36 -0.57 24.44
CA THR A 99 5.83 -0.46 24.49
C THR A 99 6.46 -1.47 23.52
N GLY A 100 7.40 -1.00 22.71
CA GLY A 100 8.05 -1.76 21.64
C GLY A 100 7.42 -1.56 20.25
N ASP A 101 6.19 -1.05 20.15
CA ASP A 101 5.54 -0.82 18.84
C ASP A 101 6.21 0.32 18.05
N LEU A 102 6.34 0.12 16.75
CA LEU A 102 6.75 1.18 15.84
C LEU A 102 5.54 2.02 15.42
N CYS A 103 5.60 3.33 15.60
CA CYS A 103 4.53 4.23 15.25
C CYS A 103 4.98 5.33 14.27
N GLY A 104 4.09 5.67 13.34
CA GLY A 104 4.19 6.87 12.52
C GLY A 104 3.35 7.98 13.12
N PHE A 105 3.89 9.19 13.26
CA PHE A 105 3.17 10.35 13.80
C PHE A 105 3.53 11.64 13.08
N TYR A 106 2.62 12.58 13.07
CA TYR A 106 2.87 13.91 12.51
C TYR A 106 3.54 14.84 13.53
N TRP A 107 4.64 15.45 13.09
CA TRP A 107 5.33 16.52 13.79
C TRP A 107 5.67 17.65 12.82
N GLN A 108 5.18 18.86 13.04
CA GLN A 108 5.40 20.02 12.17
C GLN A 108 5.24 19.73 10.66
N ASN A 109 4.13 19.13 10.26
CA ASN A 109 3.85 18.71 8.87
C ASN A 109 4.78 17.64 8.27
N LYS A 110 5.63 17.01 9.11
CA LYS A 110 6.44 15.85 8.71
C LYS A 110 5.90 14.60 9.38
N LEU A 111 5.89 13.52 8.64
CA LEU A 111 5.58 12.21 9.17
C LEU A 111 6.88 11.58 9.68
N LEU A 112 6.98 11.40 10.98
CA LEU A 112 8.12 10.78 11.64
C LEU A 112 7.78 9.35 12.04
N LEU A 113 8.82 8.52 12.13
CA LEU A 113 8.73 7.13 12.55
C LEU A 113 9.64 6.92 13.76
N LYS A 114 9.08 6.39 14.84
CA LYS A 114 9.78 6.10 16.09
C LYS A 114 9.18 4.86 16.75
N ARG A 115 9.89 4.34 17.77
CA ARG A 115 9.42 3.25 18.62
C ARG A 115 8.86 3.80 19.92
N ILE A 116 7.74 3.25 20.37
CA ILE A 116 7.11 3.57 21.65
C ILE A 116 7.93 2.91 22.75
N ILE A 117 8.37 3.70 23.69
CA ILE A 117 9.14 3.27 24.87
C ILE A 117 8.26 3.24 26.12
N GLY A 118 7.34 4.18 26.23
CA GLY A 118 6.37 4.20 27.32
C GLY A 118 5.09 4.89 26.94
N GLY A 119 4.00 4.45 27.57
CA GLY A 119 2.66 4.97 27.42
C GLY A 119 2.28 5.98 28.49
N PRO A 120 1.01 6.44 28.46
CA PRO A 120 0.49 7.41 29.45
C PRO A 120 0.68 6.93 30.89
N GLY A 121 1.26 7.78 31.73
CA GLY A 121 1.51 7.50 33.14
C GLY A 121 2.81 6.76 33.46
N ASP A 122 3.47 6.14 32.47
CA ASP A 122 4.75 5.45 32.70
C ASP A 122 5.86 6.40 33.14
N VAL A 123 6.75 5.90 33.98
CA VAL A 123 7.93 6.61 34.45
C VAL A 123 9.16 6.09 33.72
N ILE A 124 9.74 6.96 32.88
CA ILE A 124 10.93 6.65 32.08
C ILE A 124 12.17 7.18 32.79
N SER A 125 13.23 6.36 32.84
CA SER A 125 14.55 6.80 33.22
C SER A 125 15.57 6.29 32.19
N ILE A 126 16.53 7.13 31.86
CA ILE A 126 17.65 6.78 30.95
C ILE A 126 18.93 7.18 31.66
N ASP A 127 19.85 6.25 31.78
CA ASP A 127 21.15 6.52 32.38
C ASP A 127 22.15 7.11 31.35
N ARG A 128 23.35 7.44 31.82
CA ARG A 128 24.41 8.01 30.98
C ARG A 128 24.92 7.04 29.91
N SER A 129 24.75 5.75 30.12
CA SER A 129 25.12 4.71 29.16
C SER A 129 24.04 4.47 28.10
N GLY A 130 22.85 5.06 28.27
CA GLY A 130 21.71 4.90 27.36
C GLY A 130 20.80 3.74 27.72
N VAL A 131 20.98 3.09 28.89
CA VAL A 131 20.06 2.05 29.35
C VAL A 131 18.74 2.69 29.76
N VAL A 132 17.65 2.16 29.21
CA VAL A 132 16.29 2.63 29.45
C VAL A 132 15.63 1.78 30.55
N THR A 133 14.97 2.42 31.50
CA THR A 133 14.08 1.79 32.45
C THR A 133 12.68 2.37 32.35
N VAL A 134 11.68 1.50 32.43
CA VAL A 134 10.27 1.86 32.45
C VAL A 134 9.66 1.37 33.76
N ASN A 135 9.09 2.27 34.54
CA ASN A 135 8.51 1.95 35.84
C ASN A 135 9.50 1.24 36.82
N GLY A 136 10.81 1.51 36.66
CA GLY A 136 11.86 0.91 37.46
C GLY A 136 12.40 -0.43 36.95
N GLU A 137 11.85 -0.99 35.89
CA GLU A 137 12.33 -2.21 35.24
C GLU A 137 13.15 -1.87 33.99
N VAL A 138 14.29 -2.56 33.80
CA VAL A 138 15.13 -2.37 32.59
C VAL A 138 14.39 -2.88 31.40
N LEU A 139 14.25 -2.01 30.37
CA LEU A 139 13.65 -2.39 29.11
C LEU A 139 14.63 -3.23 28.28
N GLU A 140 14.20 -4.43 27.88
CA GLU A 140 14.95 -5.25 26.91
C GLU A 140 14.79 -4.69 25.50
N GLU A 141 15.90 -4.31 24.88
CA GLU A 141 15.93 -3.62 23.60
C GLU A 141 16.80 -4.33 22.56
N PRO A 142 16.41 -5.55 22.14
CA PRO A 142 17.22 -6.34 21.19
C PRO A 142 17.34 -5.71 19.79
N TYR A 143 16.58 -4.67 19.53
CA TYR A 143 16.55 -3.91 18.28
C TYR A 143 17.56 -2.75 18.25
N VAL A 144 18.26 -2.50 19.36
CA VAL A 144 19.25 -1.43 19.48
C VAL A 144 20.64 -2.04 19.37
N ASP A 145 21.42 -1.63 18.37
CA ASP A 145 22.79 -2.10 18.19
C ASP A 145 23.75 -1.45 19.17
N GLU A 146 23.58 -0.15 19.44
CA GLU A 146 24.44 0.64 20.30
C GLU A 146 23.62 1.52 21.24
N LEU A 147 23.79 1.28 22.51
CA LEU A 147 23.17 2.11 23.56
C LEU A 147 23.87 3.47 23.61
N ALA A 148 23.08 4.53 23.57
CA ALA A 148 23.58 5.89 23.73
C ALA A 148 22.48 6.80 24.30
N LEU A 149 22.88 7.73 25.19
CA LEU A 149 21.95 8.75 25.67
C LEU A 149 21.49 9.66 24.51
N GLY A 150 22.37 9.91 23.53
CA GLY A 150 22.08 10.74 22.38
C GLY A 150 21.82 12.21 22.74
N GLU A 151 21.10 12.91 21.88
CA GLU A 151 20.66 14.28 22.17
C GLU A 151 19.51 14.24 23.18
N CYS A 152 19.80 14.69 24.41
CA CYS A 152 18.88 14.62 25.54
C CYS A 152 18.98 15.89 26.40
N ASP A 153 17.89 16.62 26.52
CA ASP A 153 17.75 17.80 27.37
C ASP A 153 16.72 17.60 28.50
N LEU A 154 16.11 16.39 28.56
CA LEU A 154 15.20 16.03 29.64
C LEU A 154 15.93 15.63 30.92
N LYS A 155 15.25 15.88 32.04
CA LYS A 155 15.67 15.37 33.35
C LYS A 155 14.91 14.09 33.68
N PHE A 156 15.61 13.07 34.10
CA PHE A 156 15.05 11.79 34.53
C PHE A 156 15.02 11.67 36.04
N PRO A 157 14.09 10.94 36.67
CA PRO A 157 12.98 10.21 36.01
C PRO A 157 11.95 11.17 35.40
N TYR A 158 11.37 10.78 34.27
CA TYR A 158 10.37 11.55 33.53
C TYR A 158 9.06 10.77 33.45
N GLN A 159 7.97 11.33 33.97
CA GLN A 159 6.65 10.72 33.86
C GLN A 159 5.98 11.15 32.56
N VAL A 160 5.51 10.17 31.77
CA VAL A 160 4.80 10.40 30.51
C VAL A 160 3.41 10.99 30.81
N PRO A 161 3.06 12.16 30.24
CA PRO A 161 1.76 12.76 30.48
C PRO A 161 0.60 11.90 29.95
N GLU A 162 -0.60 12.13 30.49
CA GLU A 162 -1.81 11.49 30.00
C GLU A 162 -2.02 11.73 28.50
N ASN A 163 -2.52 10.71 27.80
CA ASN A 163 -2.75 10.70 26.34
C ASN A 163 -1.49 10.94 25.48
N ARG A 164 -0.30 10.79 26.03
CA ARG A 164 0.96 10.92 25.31
C ARG A 164 1.80 9.67 25.38
N TYR A 165 2.71 9.55 24.43
CA TYR A 165 3.66 8.44 24.33
C TYR A 165 5.08 8.98 24.28
N PHE A 166 5.97 8.33 25.04
CA PHE A 166 7.39 8.57 24.94
C PHE A 166 7.97 7.68 23.83
N VAL A 167 8.57 8.30 22.82
CA VAL A 167 9.05 7.59 21.64
C VAL A 167 10.54 7.81 21.44
N MET A 168 11.26 6.79 20.97
CA MET A 168 12.68 6.88 20.64
C MET A 168 12.98 6.25 19.28
N GLY A 169 14.06 6.71 18.65
CA GLY A 169 14.63 6.02 17.49
C GLY A 169 15.47 4.82 17.91
N ASP A 170 15.56 3.81 17.03
CA ASP A 170 16.38 2.64 17.29
C ASP A 170 17.88 2.99 17.17
N HIS A 171 18.24 3.91 16.28
CA HIS A 171 19.60 4.48 16.21
C HIS A 171 19.78 5.60 17.25
N ARG A 172 20.11 5.20 18.45
CA ARG A 172 20.10 6.04 19.66
C ARG A 172 20.95 7.29 19.58
N SER A 173 22.11 7.22 18.95
CA SER A 173 23.09 8.32 18.89
C SER A 173 22.65 9.46 17.97
N THR A 174 21.88 9.18 16.90
CA THR A 174 21.52 10.18 15.88
C THR A 174 20.05 10.58 15.88
N SER A 175 19.22 9.86 16.63
CA SER A 175 17.77 10.13 16.66
C SER A 175 17.46 11.35 17.51
N ILE A 176 16.74 12.32 16.90
CA ILE A 176 16.02 13.36 17.63
C ILE A 176 14.61 12.81 17.89
N ASP A 177 14.23 12.72 19.17
CA ASP A 177 13.01 12.05 19.62
C ASP A 177 12.52 12.61 20.98
N SER A 178 11.74 11.88 21.76
CA SER A 178 11.17 12.35 23.03
C SER A 178 12.21 12.70 24.10
N ARG A 179 13.47 12.32 23.93
CA ARG A 179 14.56 12.75 24.82
C ARG A 179 14.86 14.26 24.68
N SER A 180 14.52 14.83 23.52
CA SER A 180 14.65 16.26 23.30
C SER A 180 13.31 16.97 23.47
N THR A 181 13.33 18.11 24.14
CA THR A 181 12.15 18.99 24.31
C THR A 181 11.61 19.52 23.00
N VAL A 182 12.41 19.46 21.92
CA VAL A 182 11.98 19.84 20.56
C VAL A 182 10.83 18.97 20.06
N ILE A 183 10.90 17.65 20.27
CA ILE A 183 9.81 16.72 19.94
C ILE A 183 8.93 16.47 21.16
N GLY A 184 9.52 16.17 22.30
CA GLY A 184 8.81 15.80 23.51
C GLY A 184 7.97 14.52 23.38
N CYS A 185 7.04 14.31 24.30
CA CYS A 185 6.08 13.22 24.19
C CYS A 185 5.05 13.47 23.11
N VAL A 186 4.78 12.47 22.29
CA VAL A 186 3.85 12.54 21.14
C VAL A 186 2.42 12.37 21.63
N ASP A 187 1.54 13.26 21.25
CA ASP A 187 0.12 13.15 21.55
C ASP A 187 -0.53 12.01 20.76
N LYS A 188 -1.47 11.29 21.40
CA LYS A 188 -2.21 10.19 20.75
C LYS A 188 -2.88 10.64 19.43
N SER A 189 -3.36 11.87 19.36
CA SER A 189 -4.00 12.42 18.17
C SER A 189 -3.05 12.66 16.98
N GLN A 190 -1.74 12.75 17.23
CA GLN A 190 -0.71 12.92 16.21
C GLN A 190 -0.31 11.57 15.57
N ILE A 191 -0.63 10.45 16.23
CA ILE A 191 -0.27 9.11 15.76
C ILE A 191 -1.17 8.71 14.60
N VAL A 192 -0.55 8.40 13.47
CA VAL A 192 -1.22 7.92 12.25
C VAL A 192 -1.58 6.45 12.36
N GLY A 193 -0.70 5.66 12.97
CA GLY A 193 -0.89 4.24 13.17
C GLY A 193 0.39 3.51 13.56
N LYS A 194 0.22 2.23 13.87
CA LYS A 194 1.28 1.27 14.16
C LYS A 194 1.80 0.66 12.87
N VAL A 195 3.12 0.58 12.72
CA VAL A 195 3.74 -0.18 11.63
C VAL A 195 3.55 -1.66 11.89
N PHE A 196 3.08 -2.40 10.88
CA PHE A 196 2.91 -3.84 11.02
C PHE A 196 3.60 -4.65 9.93
N LEU A 197 3.79 -4.06 8.72
CA LEU A 197 4.38 -4.78 7.58
C LEU A 197 5.33 -3.88 6.80
N ARG A 198 6.54 -4.37 6.51
CA ARG A 198 7.43 -3.81 5.51
C ARG A 198 7.17 -4.50 4.18
N VAL A 199 6.73 -3.73 3.16
CA VAL A 199 6.36 -4.25 1.83
C VAL A 199 7.44 -4.08 0.78
N TRP A 200 8.37 -3.15 0.98
CA TRP A 200 9.49 -2.90 0.08
C TRP A 200 10.78 -2.65 0.86
N PRO A 201 11.92 -3.13 0.38
CA PRO A 201 12.11 -3.97 -0.80
C PRO A 201 11.58 -5.39 -0.60
N LEU A 202 11.14 -6.04 -1.68
CA LEU A 202 10.56 -7.39 -1.62
C LEU A 202 11.51 -8.43 -1.02
N SER A 203 12.83 -8.21 -1.13
CA SER A 203 13.85 -9.07 -0.52
C SER A 203 13.85 -9.03 1.01
N ARG A 204 13.23 -8.00 1.61
CA ARG A 204 13.11 -7.80 3.06
C ARG A 204 11.65 -7.72 3.52
N LEU A 205 10.74 -8.31 2.75
CA LEU A 205 9.33 -8.42 3.15
C LEU A 205 9.23 -9.13 4.50
N SER A 206 8.71 -8.43 5.51
CA SER A 206 8.64 -8.96 6.88
C SER A 206 7.58 -8.24 7.71
N TRP A 207 7.00 -8.98 8.64
CA TRP A 207 6.27 -8.36 9.75
C TRP A 207 7.25 -7.56 10.61
N VAL A 208 6.83 -6.39 11.05
CA VAL A 208 7.63 -5.51 11.89
C VAL A 208 7.01 -5.49 13.29
N HIS A 209 7.82 -5.87 14.27
CA HIS A 209 7.43 -5.92 15.70
C HIS A 209 8.23 -4.93 16.52
#